data_151a54cc1db82272f576f12cb7130159
#
_entry.id   151a54cc1db82272f576f12cb7130159
#
_cell.length_a   1.000
_cell.length_b   1.000
_cell.length_c   1.000
_cell.angle_alpha   90.00
_cell.angle_beta   90.00
_cell.angle_gamma   90.00
#
_symmetry.space_group_name_H-M   'P 1'
#
loop_
_entity.id
_entity.type
_entity.pdbx_description
1 polymer ?
#
loop_
_entity_poly.entity_id
_entity_poly.type
_entity_poly.pdbx_seq_one_letter_code
_entity_poly.pdbx_strand_id
1 'polypeptide(L)'
;MTDTMPPDLLEHALAAKGFMPPDEGELLHRVARERLPHGPALEVGTYCGKSAIYLGAAARQVNAAGGSAVVFTVDHHRGSEENQAGWEHHDPTVVDPEVGMMDTLPTFRRTIAAAGLEDQVVAVVGRSTTVAAHWRTPLSLLFIDGGHGEQPARDDFRGWAHWVMPGGLFAIHDVFPDPADGGRPPYEQIYLPALESGAYEEVDALGSMRVLRRVSGTAGDPLGG
;
A
#
# COMPACT_ATOMS: atom_id res chain seq x y z
N MET A 1 -9.82 19.52 -13.99
CA MET A 1 -10.06 18.66 -12.82
C MET A 1 -9.07 19.04 -11.74
N THR A 2 -9.50 19.19 -10.51
CA THR A 2 -8.62 19.55 -9.39
C THR A 2 -7.64 18.43 -9.11
N ASP A 3 -6.36 18.76 -8.87
CA ASP A 3 -5.31 17.80 -8.50
C ASP A 3 -5.44 17.26 -7.07
N THR A 4 -6.40 17.79 -6.33
CA THR A 4 -6.64 17.47 -4.92
C THR A 4 -7.64 16.34 -4.77
N MET A 5 -7.53 15.64 -3.66
CA MET A 5 -8.50 14.61 -3.26
C MET A 5 -9.89 15.24 -3.08
N PRO A 6 -10.99 14.58 -3.52
CA PRO A 6 -12.35 15.04 -3.27
C PRO A 6 -12.62 15.21 -1.77
N PRO A 7 -13.21 16.35 -1.32
CA PRO A 7 -13.40 16.63 0.10
C PRO A 7 -14.21 15.57 0.86
N ASP A 8 -15.22 14.98 0.21
CA ASP A 8 -16.03 13.89 0.76
C ASP A 8 -15.18 12.65 1.06
N LEU A 9 -14.28 12.28 0.17
CA LEU A 9 -13.38 11.15 0.36
C LEU A 9 -12.27 11.44 1.37
N LEU A 10 -11.78 12.69 1.41
CA LEU A 10 -10.82 13.09 2.44
C LEU A 10 -11.44 12.97 3.84
N GLU A 11 -12.70 13.38 4.03
CA GLU A 11 -13.41 13.22 5.28
C GLU A 11 -13.49 11.73 5.69
N HIS A 12 -13.85 10.84 4.74
CA HIS A 12 -13.83 9.39 4.99
C HIS A 12 -12.45 8.86 5.35
N ALA A 13 -11.38 9.31 4.67
CA ALA A 13 -10.02 8.90 4.96
C ALA A 13 -9.57 9.35 6.36
N LEU A 14 -9.89 10.59 6.74
CA LEU A 14 -9.56 11.12 8.06
C LEU A 14 -10.31 10.39 9.19
N ALA A 15 -11.56 9.99 8.96
CA ALA A 15 -12.37 9.25 9.91
C ALA A 15 -12.02 7.74 9.99
N ALA A 16 -11.40 7.19 8.94
CA ALA A 16 -11.06 5.77 8.87
C ALA A 16 -9.97 5.40 9.89
N LYS A 17 -10.14 4.21 10.48
CA LYS A 17 -9.13 3.60 11.36
C LYS A 17 -7.89 3.22 10.54
N GLY A 18 -6.70 3.60 11.03
CA GLY A 18 -5.41 3.31 10.42
C GLY A 18 -4.37 4.38 10.77
N PHE A 19 -3.12 4.12 10.42
CA PHE A 19 -1.96 4.88 10.89
C PHE A 19 -1.41 5.89 9.86
N MET A 20 -1.96 5.91 8.64
CA MET A 20 -1.54 6.82 7.56
C MET A 20 -1.73 8.31 7.98
N PRO A 21 -0.66 9.12 8.05
CA PRO A 21 -0.75 10.57 8.23
C PRO A 21 -1.47 11.23 7.05
N PRO A 22 -2.26 12.28 7.26
CA PRO A 22 -3.04 12.92 6.19
C PRO A 22 -2.20 13.42 5.01
N ASP A 23 -1.05 14.01 5.27
CA ASP A 23 -0.14 14.56 4.25
C ASP A 23 0.55 13.45 3.43
N GLU A 24 0.94 12.34 4.07
CA GLU A 24 1.44 11.17 3.35
C GLU A 24 0.33 10.49 2.54
N GLY A 25 -0.91 10.45 3.06
CA GLY A 25 -2.07 9.99 2.32
C GLY A 25 -2.37 10.85 1.07
N GLU A 26 -2.24 12.18 1.17
CA GLU A 26 -2.38 13.07 0.02
C GLU A 26 -1.26 12.86 -1.01
N LEU A 27 -0.02 12.60 -0.57
CA LEU A 27 1.08 12.20 -1.45
C LEU A 27 0.74 10.90 -2.17
N LEU A 28 0.26 9.88 -1.45
CA LEU A 28 -0.15 8.60 -2.02
C LEU A 28 -1.26 8.76 -3.06
N HIS A 29 -2.28 9.58 -2.77
CA HIS A 29 -3.34 9.92 -3.70
C HIS A 29 -2.79 10.58 -4.99
N ARG A 30 -1.88 11.55 -4.86
CA ARG A 30 -1.27 12.26 -5.97
C ARG A 30 -0.49 11.31 -6.89
N VAL A 31 0.38 10.47 -6.33
CA VAL A 31 1.16 9.52 -7.13
C VAL A 31 0.28 8.44 -7.76
N ALA A 32 -0.79 8.02 -7.07
CA ALA A 32 -1.76 7.08 -7.63
C ALA A 32 -2.51 7.69 -8.84
N ARG A 33 -2.95 8.94 -8.74
CA ARG A 33 -3.59 9.63 -9.88
C ARG A 33 -2.68 9.73 -11.11
N GLU A 34 -1.38 9.97 -10.88
CA GLU A 34 -0.40 10.02 -11.97
C GLU A 34 -0.23 8.67 -12.66
N ARG A 35 -0.27 7.57 -11.90
CA ARG A 35 0.09 6.25 -12.42
C ARG A 35 -1.07 5.39 -12.87
N LEU A 36 -2.22 5.47 -12.24
CA LEU A 36 -3.38 4.65 -12.55
C LEU A 36 -3.88 4.71 -14.01
N PRO A 37 -3.68 5.79 -14.79
CA PRO A 37 -3.98 5.76 -16.23
C PRO A 37 -3.12 4.78 -17.04
N HIS A 38 -2.01 4.30 -16.50
CA HIS A 38 -1.06 3.41 -17.18
C HIS A 38 -1.20 1.93 -16.82
N GLY A 39 -1.94 1.60 -15.76
CA GLY A 39 -2.16 0.23 -15.29
C GLY A 39 -2.69 0.20 -13.86
N PRO A 40 -2.91 -0.99 -13.30
CA PRO A 40 -3.43 -1.13 -11.96
C PRO A 40 -2.42 -0.71 -10.90
N ALA A 41 -2.94 -0.28 -9.73
CA ALA A 41 -2.17 -0.17 -8.50
C ALA A 41 -2.37 -1.40 -7.61
N LEU A 42 -1.37 -1.70 -6.79
CA LEU A 42 -1.47 -2.72 -5.75
C LEU A 42 -0.92 -2.19 -4.43
N GLU A 43 -1.66 -2.41 -3.37
CA GLU A 43 -1.29 -2.17 -1.99
C GLU A 43 -1.03 -3.49 -1.27
N VAL A 44 0.01 -3.56 -0.46
CA VAL A 44 0.31 -4.66 0.46
C VAL A 44 0.20 -4.13 1.88
N GLY A 45 -0.73 -4.70 2.68
CA GLY A 45 -1.09 -4.20 4.00
C GLY A 45 -2.12 -3.07 3.90
N THR A 46 -3.40 -3.41 4.10
CA THR A 46 -4.49 -2.42 4.01
C THR A 46 -5.17 -2.17 5.36
N TYR A 47 -4.96 -3.08 6.34
CA TYR A 47 -5.55 -3.00 7.67
C TYR A 47 -7.07 -2.74 7.61
N CYS A 48 -7.53 -1.56 8.04
CA CYS A 48 -8.94 -1.16 8.02
C CYS A 48 -9.33 -0.28 6.80
N GLY A 49 -8.43 -0.08 5.83
CA GLY A 49 -8.72 0.54 4.55
C GLY A 49 -8.47 2.05 4.46
N LYS A 50 -7.75 2.66 5.41
CA LYS A 50 -7.49 4.11 5.39
C LYS A 50 -6.69 4.53 4.16
N SER A 51 -5.56 3.90 3.88
CA SER A 51 -4.73 4.12 2.69
C SER A 51 -5.47 3.75 1.39
N ALA A 52 -6.27 2.67 1.43
CA ALA A 52 -7.11 2.26 0.31
C ALA A 52 -8.14 3.32 -0.12
N ILE A 53 -8.60 4.22 0.79
CA ILE A 53 -9.46 5.36 0.42
C ILE A 53 -8.68 6.35 -0.46
N TYR A 54 -7.44 6.69 -0.12
CA TYR A 54 -6.61 7.60 -0.92
C TYR A 54 -6.35 7.04 -2.32
N LEU A 55 -6.00 5.76 -2.41
CA LEU A 55 -5.78 5.06 -3.67
C LEU A 55 -7.08 4.94 -4.49
N GLY A 56 -8.18 4.54 -3.86
CA GLY A 56 -9.50 4.40 -4.48
C GLY A 56 -10.07 5.73 -4.96
N ALA A 57 -9.83 6.84 -4.22
CA ALA A 57 -10.19 8.19 -4.64
C ALA A 57 -9.49 8.57 -5.95
N ALA A 58 -8.20 8.28 -6.07
CA ALA A 58 -7.43 8.47 -7.28
C ALA A 58 -8.01 7.66 -8.45
N ALA A 59 -8.32 6.37 -8.23
CA ALA A 59 -8.94 5.52 -9.23
C ALA A 59 -10.32 6.04 -9.67
N ARG A 60 -11.16 6.48 -8.72
CA ARG A 60 -12.47 7.10 -9.03
C ARG A 60 -12.33 8.33 -9.91
N GLN A 61 -11.34 9.19 -9.64
CA GLN A 61 -11.09 10.38 -10.45
C GLN A 61 -10.60 10.02 -11.86
N VAL A 62 -9.73 9.02 -12.02
CA VAL A 62 -9.27 8.53 -13.32
C VAL A 62 -10.45 7.97 -14.12
N ASN A 63 -11.31 7.17 -13.49
CA ASN A 63 -12.49 6.57 -14.14
C ASN A 63 -13.52 7.63 -14.54
N ALA A 64 -13.74 8.66 -13.71
CA ALA A 64 -14.61 9.78 -14.04
C ALA A 64 -14.08 10.61 -15.23
N ALA A 65 -12.78 10.55 -15.51
CA ALA A 65 -12.15 11.16 -16.68
C ALA A 65 -12.18 10.29 -17.94
N GLY A 66 -12.84 9.13 -17.89
CA GLY A 66 -12.95 8.17 -19.01
C GLY A 66 -11.85 7.12 -19.05
N GLY A 67 -11.05 7.00 -18.00
CA GLY A 67 -10.08 5.91 -17.82
C GLY A 67 -10.71 4.63 -17.29
N SER A 68 -9.85 3.62 -17.06
CA SER A 68 -10.22 2.36 -16.42
C SER A 68 -9.16 2.01 -15.38
N ALA A 69 -9.33 2.50 -14.16
CA ALA A 69 -8.39 2.34 -13.07
C ALA A 69 -8.97 1.42 -11.99
N VAL A 70 -8.11 0.58 -11.43
CA VAL A 70 -8.42 -0.33 -10.33
C VAL A 70 -7.24 -0.41 -9.36
N VAL A 71 -7.57 -0.56 -8.08
CA VAL A 71 -6.60 -0.78 -7.00
C VAL A 71 -6.87 -2.16 -6.40
N PHE A 72 -5.83 -2.99 -6.34
CA PHE A 72 -5.86 -4.23 -5.58
C PHE A 72 -5.25 -4.01 -4.21
N THR A 73 -5.90 -4.47 -3.14
CA THR A 73 -5.35 -4.45 -1.79
C THR A 73 -5.14 -5.89 -1.32
N VAL A 74 -3.92 -6.23 -0.94
CA VAL A 74 -3.56 -7.57 -0.48
C VAL A 74 -3.32 -7.54 1.02
N ASP A 75 -4.17 -8.25 1.76
CA ASP A 75 -4.03 -8.39 3.21
C ASP A 75 -4.64 -9.72 3.67
N HIS A 76 -4.06 -10.36 4.66
CA HIS A 76 -4.68 -11.54 5.29
C HIS A 76 -5.65 -11.16 6.42
N HIS A 77 -5.72 -9.90 6.79
CA HIS A 77 -6.63 -9.31 7.79
C HIS A 77 -6.53 -9.92 9.21
N ARG A 78 -5.37 -10.52 9.54
CA ARG A 78 -5.10 -11.11 10.86
C ARG A 78 -4.09 -10.30 11.68
N GLY A 79 -3.69 -9.12 11.16
CA GLY A 79 -2.71 -8.23 11.76
C GLY A 79 -1.27 -8.74 11.68
N SER A 80 -0.31 -7.84 11.82
CA SER A 80 1.11 -8.17 11.99
C SER A 80 1.39 -8.63 13.43
N GLU A 81 2.65 -8.95 13.75
CA GLU A 81 3.06 -9.29 15.12
C GLU A 81 2.74 -8.16 16.10
N GLU A 82 2.92 -6.90 15.69
CA GLU A 82 2.69 -5.70 16.49
C GLU A 82 1.21 -5.46 16.86
N ASN A 83 0.29 -6.07 16.11
CA ASN A 83 -1.14 -5.95 16.34
C ASN A 83 -1.70 -7.05 17.27
N GLN A 84 -0.90 -8.05 17.65
CA GLN A 84 -1.36 -9.16 18.48
C GLN A 84 -1.56 -8.73 19.94
N ALA A 85 -2.33 -9.53 20.71
CA ALA A 85 -2.59 -9.24 22.10
C ALA A 85 -1.30 -9.09 22.92
N GLY A 86 -1.16 -7.97 23.62
CA GLY A 86 0.01 -7.64 24.43
C GLY A 86 1.07 -6.78 23.73
N TRP A 87 0.86 -6.44 22.47
CA TRP A 87 1.72 -5.53 21.70
C TRP A 87 1.11 -4.13 21.58
N GLU A 88 1.94 -3.15 21.21
CA GLU A 88 1.62 -1.72 21.24
C GLU A 88 0.42 -1.34 20.37
N HIS A 89 0.27 -1.96 19.23
CA HIS A 89 -0.79 -1.66 18.25
C HIS A 89 -1.97 -2.62 18.31
N HIS A 90 -2.13 -3.34 19.46
CA HIS A 90 -3.28 -4.23 19.65
C HIS A 90 -4.58 -3.44 19.77
N ASP A 91 -5.54 -3.74 18.91
CA ASP A 91 -6.88 -3.15 18.94
C ASP A 91 -7.96 -4.22 19.15
N PRO A 92 -8.53 -4.30 20.37
CA PRO A 92 -9.55 -5.30 20.67
C PRO A 92 -10.85 -5.09 19.90
N THR A 93 -11.09 -3.94 19.29
CA THR A 93 -12.32 -3.65 18.55
C THR A 93 -12.36 -4.31 17.16
N VAL A 94 -11.24 -4.84 16.69
CA VAL A 94 -11.12 -5.63 15.45
C VAL A 94 -10.74 -7.08 15.72
N VAL A 95 -10.92 -7.57 16.94
CA VAL A 95 -10.79 -8.99 17.28
C VAL A 95 -12.14 -9.66 17.06
N ASP A 96 -12.15 -10.76 16.28
CA ASP A 96 -13.32 -11.61 16.13
C ASP A 96 -13.58 -12.35 17.46
N PRO A 97 -14.72 -12.14 18.12
CA PRO A 97 -15.00 -12.72 19.43
C PRO A 97 -15.21 -14.26 19.39
N GLU A 98 -15.58 -14.82 18.25
CA GLU A 98 -15.81 -16.28 18.11
C GLU A 98 -14.50 -17.02 17.90
N VAL A 99 -13.58 -16.43 17.14
CA VAL A 99 -12.27 -17.05 16.80
C VAL A 99 -11.17 -16.61 17.77
N GLY A 100 -11.35 -15.46 18.44
CA GLY A 100 -10.35 -14.87 19.33
C GLY A 100 -9.10 -14.34 18.64
N MET A 101 -9.19 -14.07 17.34
CA MET A 101 -8.10 -13.55 16.52
C MET A 101 -8.51 -12.22 15.91
N MET A 102 -7.53 -11.36 15.61
CA MET A 102 -7.76 -10.15 14.83
C MET A 102 -8.43 -10.47 13.50
N ASP A 103 -9.44 -9.69 13.11
CA ASP A 103 -10.08 -9.69 11.81
C ASP A 103 -10.46 -8.27 11.39
N THR A 104 -9.62 -7.65 10.58
CA THR A 104 -9.85 -6.29 10.07
C THR A 104 -10.76 -6.26 8.85
N LEU A 105 -11.02 -7.40 8.19
CA LEU A 105 -11.79 -7.47 6.94
C LEU A 105 -13.21 -6.89 7.07
N PRO A 106 -13.99 -7.17 8.12
CA PRO A 106 -15.33 -6.57 8.26
C PRO A 106 -15.28 -5.05 8.38
N THR A 107 -14.25 -4.50 9.05
CA THR A 107 -14.06 -3.05 9.17
C THR A 107 -13.61 -2.45 7.84
N PHE A 108 -12.62 -3.06 7.18
CA PHE A 108 -12.20 -2.67 5.83
C PHE A 108 -13.38 -2.58 4.87
N ARG A 109 -14.23 -3.60 4.79
CA ARG A 109 -15.38 -3.59 3.90
C ARG A 109 -16.35 -2.45 4.20
N ARG A 110 -16.63 -2.17 5.48
CA ARG A 110 -17.48 -1.03 5.87
C ARG A 110 -16.83 0.30 5.49
N THR A 111 -15.52 0.44 5.66
CA THR A 111 -14.76 1.64 5.30
C THR A 111 -14.88 1.93 3.79
N ILE A 112 -14.63 0.94 2.94
CA ILE A 112 -14.68 1.10 1.49
C ILE A 112 -16.12 1.33 1.00
N ALA A 113 -17.10 0.62 1.56
CA ALA A 113 -18.51 0.82 1.21
C ALA A 113 -19.03 2.21 1.61
N ALA A 114 -18.68 2.70 2.82
CA ALA A 114 -19.04 4.05 3.27
C ALA A 114 -18.45 5.15 2.38
N ALA A 115 -17.24 4.95 1.86
CA ALA A 115 -16.60 5.85 0.91
C ALA A 115 -17.12 5.69 -0.54
N GLY A 116 -17.98 4.70 -0.82
CA GLY A 116 -18.49 4.43 -2.17
C GLY A 116 -17.41 4.02 -3.16
N LEU A 117 -16.41 3.25 -2.72
CA LEU A 117 -15.22 2.89 -3.51
C LEU A 117 -15.16 1.40 -3.86
N GLU A 118 -16.25 0.64 -3.69
CA GLU A 118 -16.28 -0.81 -3.95
C GLU A 118 -16.01 -1.17 -5.42
N ASP A 119 -16.29 -0.27 -6.37
CA ASP A 119 -16.00 -0.47 -7.79
C ASP A 119 -14.52 -0.17 -8.15
N GLN A 120 -13.78 0.53 -7.29
CA GLN A 120 -12.40 0.94 -7.52
C GLN A 120 -11.38 0.13 -6.75
N VAL A 121 -11.79 -0.45 -5.60
CA VAL A 121 -10.91 -1.15 -4.67
C VAL A 121 -11.32 -2.62 -4.57
N VAL A 122 -10.41 -3.50 -5.00
CA VAL A 122 -10.60 -4.96 -5.00
C VAL A 122 -9.76 -5.56 -3.88
N ALA A 123 -10.44 -6.11 -2.86
CA ALA A 123 -9.76 -6.82 -1.76
C ALA A 123 -9.31 -8.22 -2.21
N VAL A 124 -8.03 -8.51 -2.04
CA VAL A 124 -7.43 -9.83 -2.21
C VAL A 124 -7.05 -10.36 -0.83
N VAL A 125 -7.89 -11.21 -0.27
CA VAL A 125 -7.71 -11.74 1.09
C VAL A 125 -6.75 -12.93 1.07
N GLY A 126 -5.56 -12.74 1.64
CA GLY A 126 -4.54 -13.78 1.69
C GLY A 126 -3.18 -13.26 2.13
N ARG A 127 -2.27 -14.19 2.44
CA ARG A 127 -0.88 -13.82 2.76
C ARG A 127 -0.22 -13.23 1.51
N SER A 128 0.49 -12.13 1.69
CA SER A 128 1.21 -11.42 0.62
C SER A 128 2.09 -12.36 -0.22
N THR A 129 2.89 -13.19 0.43
CA THR A 129 3.76 -14.18 -0.24
C THR A 129 2.99 -15.19 -1.09
N THR A 130 1.82 -15.64 -0.63
CA THR A 130 0.99 -16.59 -1.38
C THR A 130 0.40 -15.94 -2.63
N VAL A 131 -0.10 -14.71 -2.50
CA VAL A 131 -0.66 -13.96 -3.64
C VAL A 131 0.43 -13.61 -4.64
N ALA A 132 1.59 -13.12 -4.16
CA ALA A 132 2.73 -12.75 -5.00
C ALA A 132 3.25 -13.92 -5.85
N ALA A 133 3.29 -15.14 -5.30
CA ALA A 133 3.71 -16.34 -6.04
C ALA A 133 2.86 -16.61 -7.30
N HIS A 134 1.61 -16.11 -7.32
CA HIS A 134 0.66 -16.30 -8.42
C HIS A 134 0.35 -15.01 -9.20
N TRP A 135 0.90 -13.88 -8.80
CA TRP A 135 0.70 -12.60 -9.50
C TRP A 135 1.46 -12.56 -10.83
N ARG A 136 0.85 -12.03 -11.87
CA ARG A 136 1.46 -11.95 -13.22
C ARG A 136 1.11 -10.65 -13.96
N THR A 137 0.55 -9.66 -13.27
CA THR A 137 0.12 -8.41 -13.91
C THR A 137 1.10 -7.27 -13.60
N PRO A 138 1.66 -6.58 -14.61
CA PRO A 138 2.46 -5.39 -14.39
C PRO A 138 1.69 -4.32 -13.61
N LEU A 139 2.36 -3.64 -12.68
CA LEU A 139 1.81 -2.62 -11.81
C LEU A 139 2.28 -1.24 -12.23
N SER A 140 1.38 -0.29 -12.32
CA SER A 140 1.73 1.13 -12.53
C SER A 140 2.14 1.81 -11.22
N LEU A 141 1.59 1.34 -10.11
CA LEU A 141 1.94 1.73 -8.75
C LEU A 141 1.93 0.51 -7.84
N LEU A 142 2.98 0.35 -7.07
CA LEU A 142 3.06 -0.54 -5.91
C LEU A 142 3.14 0.32 -4.65
N PHE A 143 2.35 0.00 -3.63
CA PHE A 143 2.44 0.58 -2.29
C PHE A 143 2.64 -0.53 -1.27
N ILE A 144 3.72 -0.48 -0.48
CA ILE A 144 3.98 -1.43 0.61
C ILE A 144 3.86 -0.70 1.95
N ASP A 145 2.91 -1.16 2.76
CA ASP A 145 2.58 -0.71 4.11
C ASP A 145 2.23 -1.95 4.96
N GLY A 146 3.01 -3.00 4.80
CA GLY A 146 2.80 -4.32 5.43
C GLY A 146 3.45 -4.45 6.80
N GLY A 147 3.70 -5.69 7.23
CA GLY A 147 4.32 -5.96 8.53
C GLY A 147 5.76 -5.46 8.64
N HIS A 148 6.09 -4.84 9.78
CA HIS A 148 7.37 -4.17 10.04
C HIS A 148 8.48 -5.11 10.56
N GLY A 149 8.29 -6.43 10.50
CA GLY A 149 9.36 -7.40 10.77
C GLY A 149 10.32 -7.54 9.58
N GLU A 150 11.58 -7.94 9.83
CA GLU A 150 12.58 -8.10 8.76
C GLU A 150 12.13 -9.08 7.67
N GLN A 151 11.59 -10.25 8.06
CA GLN A 151 11.19 -11.27 7.11
C GLN A 151 9.97 -10.86 6.28
N PRO A 152 8.86 -10.34 6.87
CA PRO A 152 7.74 -9.80 6.10
C PRO A 152 8.16 -8.71 5.11
N ALA A 153 8.93 -7.71 5.54
CA ALA A 153 9.38 -6.62 4.67
C ALA A 153 10.23 -7.13 3.49
N ARG A 154 11.15 -8.06 3.75
CA ARG A 154 11.98 -8.70 2.72
C ARG A 154 11.13 -9.51 1.73
N ASP A 155 10.16 -10.26 2.23
CA ASP A 155 9.29 -11.09 1.40
C ASP A 155 8.37 -10.24 0.53
N ASP A 156 7.86 -9.12 1.03
CA ASP A 156 7.06 -8.18 0.27
C ASP A 156 7.88 -7.52 -0.83
N PHE A 157 9.10 -7.06 -0.55
CA PHE A 157 10.00 -6.53 -1.57
C PHE A 157 10.26 -7.55 -2.68
N ARG A 158 10.66 -8.77 -2.32
CA ARG A 158 10.99 -9.84 -3.28
C ARG A 158 9.80 -10.30 -4.09
N GLY A 159 8.62 -10.32 -3.46
CA GLY A 159 7.39 -10.79 -4.10
C GLY A 159 6.78 -9.78 -5.07
N TRP A 160 6.97 -8.48 -4.83
CA TRP A 160 6.18 -7.47 -5.52
C TRP A 160 6.96 -6.46 -6.34
N ALA A 161 8.14 -6.02 -5.87
CA ALA A 161 8.85 -4.91 -6.49
C ALA A 161 9.17 -5.15 -7.98
N HIS A 162 9.47 -6.38 -8.37
CA HIS A 162 9.76 -6.72 -9.76
C HIS A 162 8.54 -6.61 -10.70
N TRP A 163 7.30 -6.53 -10.16
CA TRP A 163 6.10 -6.33 -10.97
C TRP A 163 5.80 -4.89 -11.35
N VAL A 164 6.47 -3.91 -10.75
CA VAL A 164 6.33 -2.50 -11.15
C VAL A 164 6.85 -2.34 -12.59
N MET A 165 6.05 -1.75 -13.47
CA MET A 165 6.45 -1.53 -14.87
C MET A 165 7.52 -0.42 -14.98
N PRO A 166 8.34 -0.38 -16.05
CA PRO A 166 9.24 0.74 -16.32
C PRO A 166 8.47 2.07 -16.30
N GLY A 167 8.97 3.08 -15.58
CA GLY A 167 8.31 4.36 -15.33
C GLY A 167 7.20 4.30 -14.29
N GLY A 168 6.81 3.11 -13.80
CA GLY A 168 5.90 2.94 -12.67
C GLY A 168 6.51 3.41 -11.37
N LEU A 169 5.67 3.65 -10.36
CA LEU A 169 6.10 4.11 -9.04
C LEU A 169 5.97 3.01 -7.99
N PHE A 170 6.88 3.07 -7.03
CA PHE A 170 6.91 2.22 -5.86
C PHE A 170 6.93 3.12 -4.61
N ALA A 171 5.82 3.18 -3.89
CA ALA A 171 5.69 3.89 -2.64
C ALA A 171 5.93 2.92 -1.46
N ILE A 172 6.68 3.35 -0.46
CA ILE A 172 7.05 2.58 0.72
C ILE A 172 6.76 3.42 1.95
N HIS A 173 5.96 2.90 2.88
CA HIS A 173 5.66 3.56 4.16
C HIS A 173 6.64 3.14 5.25
N ASP A 174 6.68 3.91 6.34
CA ASP A 174 7.51 3.67 7.52
C ASP A 174 9.01 3.51 7.25
N VAL A 175 9.53 4.27 6.28
CA VAL A 175 10.95 4.31 5.98
C VAL A 175 11.65 5.29 6.91
N PHE A 176 12.28 4.77 7.97
CA PHE A 176 13.02 5.53 8.97
C PHE A 176 14.54 5.29 8.83
N PRO A 177 15.29 6.24 8.22
CA PRO A 177 16.75 6.13 8.14
C PRO A 177 17.44 6.22 9.49
N ASP A 178 16.91 7.03 10.43
CA ASP A 178 17.39 7.10 11.80
C ASP A 178 16.62 6.10 12.70
N PRO A 179 17.33 5.20 13.41
CA PRO A 179 16.69 4.27 14.36
C PRO A 179 15.91 4.95 15.50
N ALA A 180 16.18 6.22 15.77
CA ALA A 180 15.48 6.98 16.79
C ALA A 180 14.04 7.38 16.37
N ASP A 181 13.76 7.38 15.05
CA ASP A 181 12.48 7.81 14.50
C ASP A 181 11.46 6.66 14.38
N GLY A 182 11.94 5.41 14.27
CA GLY A 182 11.04 4.25 14.10
C GLY A 182 11.74 2.95 13.74
N GLY A 183 10.93 1.95 13.39
CA GLY A 183 11.40 0.63 13.01
C GLY A 183 12.20 0.63 11.69
N ARG A 184 13.24 -0.18 11.63
CA ARG A 184 14.20 -0.22 10.51
C ARG A 184 13.84 -1.13 9.34
N PRO A 185 12.99 -2.17 9.48
CA PRO A 185 12.82 -3.16 8.41
C PRO A 185 12.37 -2.59 7.06
N PRO A 186 11.42 -1.63 6.93
CA PRO A 186 11.10 -1.05 5.63
C PRO A 186 12.28 -0.33 4.99
N TYR A 187 13.10 0.38 5.77
CA TYR A 187 14.31 1.02 5.28
C TYR A 187 15.36 0.00 4.80
N GLU A 188 15.67 -1.02 5.64
CA GLU A 188 16.77 -1.96 5.39
C GLU A 188 16.39 -3.09 4.42
N GLN A 189 15.12 -3.52 4.40
CA GLN A 189 14.71 -4.69 3.63
C GLN A 189 13.93 -4.36 2.36
N ILE A 190 13.48 -3.09 2.19
CA ILE A 190 12.72 -2.65 1.02
C ILE A 190 13.44 -1.50 0.31
N TYR A 191 13.59 -0.35 1.02
CA TYR A 191 14.09 0.89 0.41
C TYR A 191 15.54 0.78 -0.07
N LEU A 192 16.48 0.39 0.80
CA LEU A 192 17.88 0.23 0.41
C LEU A 192 18.06 -0.82 -0.70
N PRO A 193 17.50 -2.05 -0.61
CA PRO A 193 17.60 -3.03 -1.68
C PRO A 193 16.99 -2.55 -3.01
N ALA A 194 15.92 -1.75 -2.99
CA ALA A 194 15.35 -1.18 -4.20
C ALA A 194 16.35 -0.25 -4.91
N LEU A 195 17.00 0.65 -4.16
CA LEU A 195 18.04 1.54 -4.72
C LEU A 195 19.30 0.78 -5.15
N GLU A 196 19.78 -0.16 -4.34
CA GLU A 196 20.97 -0.97 -4.60
C GLU A 196 20.81 -1.86 -5.86
N SER A 197 19.57 -2.25 -6.19
CA SER A 197 19.29 -2.99 -7.42
C SER A 197 19.63 -2.22 -8.71
N GLY A 198 19.76 -0.88 -8.63
CA GLY A 198 19.90 -0.01 -9.79
C GLY A 198 18.68 0.06 -10.71
N ALA A 199 17.58 -0.60 -10.30
CA ALA A 199 16.33 -0.58 -11.04
C ALA A 199 15.40 0.58 -10.62
N TYR A 200 15.69 1.23 -9.49
CA TYR A 200 14.89 2.29 -8.91
C TYR A 200 15.70 3.52 -8.57
N GLU A 201 15.07 4.69 -8.69
CA GLU A 201 15.56 5.98 -8.20
C GLU A 201 14.50 6.66 -7.32
N GLU A 202 14.89 7.35 -6.26
CA GLU A 202 13.97 8.13 -5.45
C GLU A 202 13.53 9.37 -6.22
N VAL A 203 12.21 9.63 -6.23
CA VAL A 203 11.62 10.78 -6.92
C VAL A 203 10.81 11.67 -6.00
N ASP A 204 10.40 11.19 -4.83
CA ASP A 204 9.68 11.98 -3.83
C ASP A 204 9.83 11.38 -2.43
N ALA A 205 9.71 12.23 -1.40
CA ALA A 205 9.75 11.83 0.00
C ALA A 205 8.95 12.81 0.86
N LEU A 206 8.14 12.27 1.78
CA LEU A 206 7.40 13.06 2.76
C LEU A 206 7.21 12.24 4.03
N GLY A 207 7.55 12.79 5.20
CA GLY A 207 7.47 12.05 6.45
C GLY A 207 8.23 10.72 6.39
N SER A 208 7.54 9.65 6.67
CA SER A 208 8.09 8.29 6.56
C SER A 208 7.91 7.67 5.17
N MET A 209 7.14 8.28 4.28
CA MET A 209 6.91 7.74 2.94
C MET A 209 8.06 8.07 1.99
N ARG A 210 8.45 7.08 1.18
CA ARG A 210 9.39 7.24 0.05
C ARG A 210 8.72 6.78 -1.23
N VAL A 211 8.96 7.51 -2.31
CA VAL A 211 8.43 7.17 -3.63
C VAL A 211 9.60 6.97 -4.58
N LEU A 212 9.70 5.77 -5.12
CA LEU A 212 10.72 5.38 -6.08
C LEU A 212 10.11 5.21 -7.47
N ARG A 213 10.86 5.57 -8.51
CA ARG A 213 10.51 5.31 -9.91
C ARG A 213 11.31 4.16 -10.45
N ARG A 214 10.67 3.20 -11.13
CA ARG A 214 11.39 2.16 -11.84
C ARG A 214 12.01 2.71 -13.14
N VAL A 215 13.34 2.66 -13.22
CA VAL A 215 14.12 3.24 -14.33
C VAL A 215 14.67 2.20 -15.29
N SER A 216 14.67 0.91 -14.92
CA SER A 216 15.23 -0.16 -15.77
C SER A 216 14.53 -1.51 -15.58
N GLY A 217 14.80 -2.44 -16.50
CA GLY A 217 14.27 -3.80 -16.50
C GLY A 217 12.84 -3.92 -17.05
N THR A 218 12.29 -5.14 -17.04
CA THR A 218 10.93 -5.47 -17.50
C THR A 218 10.10 -5.93 -16.31
N ALA A 219 8.80 -5.61 -16.31
CA ALA A 219 7.92 -6.08 -15.24
C ALA A 219 7.82 -7.61 -15.23
N GLY A 220 8.04 -8.23 -14.06
CA GLY A 220 8.09 -9.67 -13.87
C GLY A 220 9.48 -10.28 -13.93
N ASP A 221 10.48 -9.57 -14.48
CA ASP A 221 11.87 -10.02 -14.42
C ASP A 221 12.49 -9.72 -13.06
N PRO A 222 13.36 -10.60 -12.52
CA PRO A 222 14.06 -10.32 -11.28
C PRO A 222 14.77 -8.96 -11.33
N LEU A 223 14.72 -8.22 -10.21
CA LEU A 223 15.53 -7.02 -10.07
C LEU A 223 17.01 -7.44 -10.06
N GLY A 224 17.85 -6.71 -10.81
CA GLY A 224 19.26 -7.02 -10.92
C GLY A 224 19.91 -7.15 -9.54
N GLY A 225 20.72 -8.21 -9.34
CA GLY A 225 21.63 -8.41 -8.24
C GLY A 225 23.05 -8.15 -8.68
#